data_9ae2efc732ac2617f63d579e1ba7cda7
#
_entry.id   9ae2efc732ac2617f63d579e1ba7cda7
#
_cell.length_a   1.000
_cell.length_b   1.000
_cell.length_c   1.000
_cell.angle_alpha   90.00
_cell.angle_beta   90.00
_cell.angle_gamma   90.00
#
_symmetry.space_group_name_H-M   'P 1'
#
loop_
_entity.id
_entity.type
_entity.pdbx_description
1 polymer ?
#
loop_
_entity_poly.entity_id
_entity_poly.type
_entity_poly.pdbx_seq_one_letter_code
_entity_poly.pdbx_strand_id
1 'polypeptide(L)'
;MKVVDPQAFDETGTKMSQYRLLVFSRWCQVMLRFEKGMYENPEQDLNKLWWDMVEKYQGLRRPAGRNAPDYGAKYHIVGAPVYYHNYMMGQLFASQVHATIAKEVYSGAHPDTVTYVNEPKVGEFM
;
A
#
# COMPACT_ATOMS: atom_id res chain seq x y z
N MET A 1 19.05 -17.54 22.99
CA MET A 1 18.28 -16.91 21.88
C MET A 1 18.50 -17.77 20.64
N LYS A 2 17.43 -18.39 20.08
CA LYS A 2 17.58 -19.12 18.82
C LYS A 2 17.89 -18.10 17.70
N VAL A 3 19.03 -18.26 17.05
CA VAL A 3 19.36 -17.48 15.87
C VAL A 3 18.40 -17.92 14.77
N VAL A 4 17.64 -17.00 14.23
CA VAL A 4 16.76 -17.27 13.08
C VAL A 4 17.67 -17.49 11.86
N ASP A 5 17.37 -18.52 11.07
CA ASP A 5 18.05 -18.75 9.80
C ASP A 5 17.86 -17.49 8.90
N PRO A 6 18.94 -16.80 8.48
CA PRO A 6 18.85 -15.59 7.70
C PRO A 6 18.09 -15.77 6.38
N GLN A 7 18.28 -16.92 5.69
CA GLN A 7 17.60 -17.18 4.43
C GLN A 7 16.10 -17.37 4.64
N ALA A 8 15.68 -18.13 5.63
CA ALA A 8 14.26 -18.30 5.97
C ALA A 8 13.62 -16.99 6.43
N PHE A 9 14.39 -16.11 7.10
CA PHE A 9 13.92 -14.79 7.49
C PHE A 9 13.69 -13.90 6.26
N ASP A 10 14.61 -13.87 5.31
CA ASP A 10 14.52 -13.05 4.09
C ASP A 10 13.37 -13.51 3.20
N GLU A 11 13.21 -14.82 2.97
CA GLU A 11 12.09 -15.38 2.21
C GLU A 11 10.74 -15.03 2.86
N THR A 12 10.64 -15.15 4.17
CA THR A 12 9.41 -14.81 4.90
C THR A 12 9.15 -13.31 4.84
N GLY A 13 10.18 -12.48 5.02
CA GLY A 13 10.10 -11.02 4.93
C GLY A 13 9.60 -10.56 3.55
N THR A 14 10.14 -11.13 2.48
CA THR A 14 9.74 -10.83 1.11
C THR A 14 8.26 -11.17 0.88
N LYS A 15 7.82 -12.38 1.25
CA LYS A 15 6.40 -12.78 1.13
C LYS A 15 5.48 -11.87 1.95
N MET A 16 5.85 -11.57 3.18
CA MET A 16 5.08 -10.65 4.03
C MET A 16 4.95 -9.26 3.41
N SER A 17 6.03 -8.75 2.80
CA SER A 17 6.01 -7.45 2.12
C SER A 17 5.09 -7.47 0.91
N GLN A 18 5.12 -8.51 0.09
CA GLN A 18 4.22 -8.70 -1.04
C GLN A 18 2.74 -8.72 -0.60
N TYR A 19 2.39 -9.49 0.44
CA TYR A 19 1.03 -9.52 0.97
C TYR A 19 0.59 -8.15 1.52
N ARG A 20 1.46 -7.48 2.26
CA ARG A 20 1.16 -6.14 2.78
C ARG A 20 0.89 -5.13 1.67
N LEU A 21 1.69 -5.14 0.61
CA LEU A 21 1.50 -4.26 -0.54
C LEU A 21 0.20 -4.56 -1.29
N LEU A 22 -0.17 -5.83 -1.44
CA LEU A 22 -1.45 -6.22 -2.02
C LEU A 22 -2.64 -5.70 -1.20
N VAL A 23 -2.62 -5.91 0.11
CA VAL A 23 -3.67 -5.40 1.01
C VAL A 23 -3.68 -3.87 1.00
N PHE A 24 -2.52 -3.23 1.03
CA PHE A 24 -2.39 -1.78 1.02
C PHE A 24 -2.89 -1.16 -0.29
N SER A 25 -2.61 -1.75 -1.44
CA SER A 25 -3.12 -1.26 -2.72
C SER A 25 -4.66 -1.26 -2.77
N ARG A 26 -5.29 -2.28 -2.19
CA ARG A 26 -6.75 -2.38 -2.04
C ARG A 26 -7.28 -1.32 -1.06
N TRP A 27 -6.54 -1.05 0.02
CA TRP A 27 -6.85 0.03 0.95
C TRP A 27 -6.81 1.40 0.28
N CYS A 28 -5.83 1.66 -0.58
CA CYS A 28 -5.78 2.90 -1.37
C CYS A 28 -7.02 3.08 -2.24
N GLN A 29 -7.62 1.99 -2.75
CA GLN A 29 -8.88 2.05 -3.49
C GLN A 29 -10.07 2.45 -2.60
N VAL A 30 -10.12 1.95 -1.35
CA VAL A 30 -11.14 2.38 -0.38
C VAL A 30 -11.08 3.89 -0.20
N MET A 31 -9.89 4.39 0.16
CA MET A 31 -9.70 5.80 0.48
C MET A 31 -10.00 6.70 -0.71
N LEU A 32 -9.40 6.43 -1.87
CA LEU A 32 -9.60 7.22 -3.07
C LEU A 32 -11.07 7.28 -3.50
N ARG A 33 -11.74 6.12 -3.54
CA ARG A 33 -13.11 6.03 -4.05
C ARG A 33 -14.13 6.55 -3.07
N PHE A 34 -13.90 6.34 -1.78
CA PHE A 34 -14.73 6.94 -0.75
C PHE A 34 -14.65 8.47 -0.82
N GLU A 35 -13.44 9.02 -0.82
CA GLU A 35 -13.23 10.46 -0.85
C GLU A 35 -13.81 11.10 -2.12
N LYS A 36 -13.59 10.48 -3.29
CA LYS A 36 -14.20 10.90 -4.54
C LYS A 36 -15.72 10.91 -4.46
N GLY A 37 -16.33 9.83 -4.00
CA GLY A 37 -17.79 9.73 -3.86
C GLY A 37 -18.37 10.71 -2.84
N MET A 38 -17.63 11.01 -1.77
CA MET A 38 -18.01 12.01 -0.78
C MET A 38 -18.07 13.41 -1.40
N TYR A 39 -17.11 13.79 -2.23
CA TYR A 39 -17.11 15.08 -2.93
C TYR A 39 -18.14 15.17 -4.05
N GLU A 40 -18.40 14.08 -4.75
CA GLU A 40 -19.40 14.03 -5.82
C GLU A 40 -20.83 14.18 -5.30
N ASN A 41 -21.11 13.63 -4.11
CA ASN A 41 -22.43 13.76 -3.45
C ASN A 41 -22.27 13.76 -1.92
N PRO A 42 -22.03 14.90 -1.30
CA PRO A 42 -21.82 15.01 0.15
C PRO A 42 -23.08 14.69 0.98
N GLU A 43 -24.28 14.80 0.40
CA GLU A 43 -25.55 14.56 1.09
C GLU A 43 -25.98 13.08 1.12
N GLN A 44 -25.23 12.19 0.50
CA GLN A 44 -25.51 10.77 0.54
C GLN A 44 -25.18 10.15 1.90
N ASP A 45 -25.65 8.91 2.14
CA ASP A 45 -25.26 8.15 3.34
C ASP A 45 -23.76 7.77 3.28
N LEU A 46 -22.92 8.66 3.83
CA LEU A 46 -21.45 8.47 3.85
C LEU A 46 -21.03 7.27 4.71
N ASN A 47 -21.80 6.92 5.76
CA ASN A 47 -21.51 5.73 6.56
C ASN A 47 -21.69 4.47 5.73
N LYS A 48 -22.75 4.43 4.92
CA LYS A 48 -22.99 3.33 3.98
C LYS A 48 -21.92 3.29 2.90
N LEU A 49 -21.63 4.41 2.26
CA LEU A 49 -20.59 4.51 1.22
C LEU A 49 -19.24 3.99 1.72
N TRP A 50 -18.85 4.39 2.93
CA TRP A 50 -17.61 3.92 3.55
C TRP A 50 -17.55 2.40 3.63
N TRP A 51 -18.57 1.79 4.20
CA TRP A 51 -18.58 0.35 4.39
C TRP A 51 -18.77 -0.42 3.08
N ASP A 52 -19.49 0.10 2.10
CA ASP A 52 -19.57 -0.47 0.75
C ASP A 52 -18.16 -0.54 0.10
N MET A 53 -17.33 0.50 0.28
CA MET A 53 -15.96 0.49 -0.22
C MET A 53 -15.06 -0.46 0.56
N VAL A 54 -15.18 -0.50 1.89
CA VAL A 54 -14.42 -1.40 2.76
C VAL A 54 -14.76 -2.87 2.44
N GLU A 55 -16.02 -3.22 2.33
CA GLU A 55 -16.45 -4.57 1.96
C GLU A 55 -15.94 -4.97 0.57
N LYS A 56 -16.08 -4.08 -0.40
CA LYS A 56 -15.68 -4.34 -1.79
C LYS A 56 -14.18 -4.57 -1.94
N TYR A 57 -13.36 -3.73 -1.32
CA TYR A 57 -11.91 -3.73 -1.56
C TYR A 57 -11.11 -4.44 -0.48
N GLN A 58 -11.60 -4.52 0.76
CA GLN A 58 -10.93 -5.20 1.87
C GLN A 58 -11.57 -6.55 2.23
N GLY A 59 -12.79 -6.82 1.77
CA GLY A 59 -13.53 -8.01 2.16
C GLY A 59 -13.99 -8.00 3.62
N LEU A 60 -13.97 -6.86 4.29
CA LEU A 60 -14.36 -6.72 5.69
C LEU A 60 -15.83 -6.30 5.77
N ARG A 61 -16.65 -7.09 6.44
CA ARG A 61 -18.06 -6.80 6.62
C ARG A 61 -18.27 -5.71 7.68
N ARG A 62 -19.25 -4.85 7.43
CA ARG A 62 -19.74 -3.88 8.41
C ARG A 62 -20.22 -4.62 9.67
N PRO A 63 -19.81 -4.22 10.88
CA PRO A 63 -20.35 -4.80 12.11
C PRO A 63 -21.86 -4.59 12.21
N ALA A 64 -22.58 -5.60 12.68
CA ALA A 64 -24.03 -5.53 12.83
C ALA A 64 -24.44 -4.33 13.70
N GLY A 65 -25.43 -3.58 13.25
CA GLY A 65 -25.97 -2.41 13.97
C GLY A 65 -25.06 -1.18 13.99
N ARG A 66 -23.85 -1.25 13.39
CA ARG A 66 -22.94 -0.08 13.37
C ARG A 66 -23.41 0.95 12.36
N ASN A 67 -23.66 2.16 12.85
CA ASN A 67 -23.96 3.33 12.04
C ASN A 67 -23.19 4.55 12.59
N ALA A 68 -21.92 4.63 12.26
CA ALA A 68 -21.03 5.67 12.76
C ALA A 68 -20.11 6.17 11.61
N PRO A 69 -19.66 7.42 11.65
CA PRO A 69 -18.78 7.99 10.64
C PRO A 69 -17.33 7.48 10.79
N ASP A 70 -17.14 6.16 10.57
CA ASP A 70 -15.85 5.50 10.75
C ASP A 70 -14.74 6.07 9.84
N TYR A 71 -15.12 6.63 8.70
CA TYR A 71 -14.19 7.37 7.83
C TYR A 71 -13.57 8.58 8.54
N GLY A 72 -14.27 9.20 9.50
CA GLY A 72 -13.77 10.34 10.26
C GLY A 72 -12.54 10.03 11.12
N ALA A 73 -12.30 8.76 11.45
CA ALA A 73 -11.06 8.33 12.12
C ALA A 73 -9.83 8.37 11.19
N LYS A 74 -10.01 8.62 9.90
CA LYS A 74 -8.94 8.69 8.91
C LYS A 74 -8.46 10.11 8.75
N TYR A 75 -7.35 10.43 9.39
CA TYR A 75 -6.70 11.75 9.34
C TYR A 75 -6.62 12.33 7.90
N HIS A 76 -6.34 11.47 6.91
CA HIS A 76 -6.16 11.89 5.52
C HIS A 76 -7.41 12.50 4.89
N ILE A 77 -8.61 12.15 5.36
CA ILE A 77 -9.86 12.74 4.84
C ILE A 77 -9.93 14.24 5.18
N VAL A 78 -9.41 14.63 6.34
CA VAL A 78 -9.50 16.01 6.84
C VAL A 78 -8.18 16.77 6.70
N GLY A 79 -7.06 16.12 7.06
CA GLY A 79 -5.75 16.75 7.16
C GLY A 79 -4.89 16.70 5.89
N ALA A 80 -5.22 15.81 4.95
CA ALA A 80 -4.53 15.68 3.68
C ALA A 80 -5.50 15.21 2.57
N PRO A 81 -6.49 16.05 2.22
CA PRO A 81 -7.52 15.70 1.25
C PRO A 81 -6.92 15.45 -0.14
N VAL A 82 -7.56 14.55 -0.88
CA VAL A 82 -7.18 14.16 -2.26
C VAL A 82 -5.73 13.70 -2.38
N TYR A 83 -5.20 13.04 -1.36
CA TYR A 83 -3.78 12.67 -1.31
C TYR A 83 -3.54 11.16 -1.35
N TYR A 84 -4.48 10.33 -0.89
CA TYR A 84 -4.20 8.93 -0.55
C TYR A 84 -3.77 8.05 -1.73
N HIS A 85 -4.19 8.38 -2.94
CA HIS A 85 -3.74 7.69 -4.16
C HIS A 85 -2.22 7.81 -4.38
N ASN A 86 -1.57 8.87 -3.88
CA ASN A 86 -0.14 9.08 -4.00
C ASN A 86 0.67 7.98 -3.31
N TYR A 87 0.14 7.36 -2.25
CA TYR A 87 0.81 6.21 -1.63
C TYR A 87 0.90 5.00 -2.58
N MET A 88 -0.16 4.73 -3.32
CA MET A 88 -0.13 3.66 -4.34
C MET A 88 0.80 4.02 -5.50
N MET A 89 0.74 5.25 -5.98
CA MET A 89 1.63 5.74 -7.03
C MET A 89 3.10 5.68 -6.60
N GLY A 90 3.40 6.07 -5.37
CA GLY A 90 4.73 5.97 -4.79
C GLY A 90 5.24 4.53 -4.73
N GLN A 91 4.41 3.57 -4.35
CA GLN A 91 4.79 2.15 -4.33
C GLN A 91 5.05 1.61 -5.75
N LEU A 92 4.23 1.98 -6.72
CA LEU A 92 4.45 1.60 -8.12
C LEU A 92 5.76 2.19 -8.65
N PHE A 93 6.01 3.46 -8.36
CA PHE A 93 7.25 4.12 -8.75
C PHE A 93 8.48 3.48 -8.10
N ALA A 94 8.43 3.23 -6.78
CA ALA A 94 9.51 2.55 -6.06
C ALA A 94 9.79 1.16 -6.65
N SER A 95 8.75 0.41 -7.02
CA SER A 95 8.91 -0.90 -7.67
C SER A 95 9.57 -0.79 -9.05
N GLN A 96 9.23 0.24 -9.82
CA GLN A 96 9.86 0.50 -11.13
C GLN A 96 11.35 0.87 -10.97
N VAL A 97 11.66 1.75 -10.03
CA VAL A 97 13.06 2.12 -9.73
C VAL A 97 13.84 0.88 -9.30
N HIS A 98 13.29 0.06 -8.40
CA HIS A 98 13.94 -1.17 -7.95
C HIS A 98 14.19 -2.16 -9.10
N ALA A 99 13.19 -2.37 -9.96
CA ALA A 99 13.34 -3.24 -11.13
C ALA A 99 14.40 -2.69 -12.12
N THR A 100 14.47 -1.37 -12.28
CA THR A 100 15.46 -0.73 -13.13
C THR A 100 16.87 -0.89 -12.56
N ILE A 101 17.06 -0.71 -11.26
CA ILE A 101 18.34 -0.97 -10.59
C ILE A 101 18.76 -2.43 -10.76
N ALA A 102 17.85 -3.38 -10.54
CA ALA A 102 18.14 -4.80 -10.74
C ALA A 102 18.60 -5.09 -12.17
N LYS A 103 17.99 -4.45 -13.15
CA LYS A 103 18.35 -4.59 -14.57
C LYS A 103 19.68 -3.97 -14.90
N GLU A 104 19.91 -2.72 -14.54
CA GLU A 104 21.05 -1.92 -15.02
C GLU A 104 22.31 -2.12 -14.15
N VAL A 105 22.15 -2.21 -12.83
CA VAL A 105 23.29 -2.35 -11.88
C VAL A 105 23.64 -3.82 -11.63
N TYR A 106 22.64 -4.70 -11.58
CA TYR A 106 22.82 -6.12 -11.27
C TYR A 106 22.67 -7.05 -12.49
N SER A 107 22.88 -6.52 -13.68
CA SER A 107 22.89 -7.29 -14.94
C SER A 107 21.64 -8.14 -15.20
N GLY A 108 20.48 -7.62 -14.80
CA GLY A 108 19.20 -8.28 -15.00
C GLY A 108 18.87 -9.33 -13.93
N ALA A 109 19.47 -9.26 -12.75
CA ALA A 109 19.09 -10.10 -11.62
C ALA A 109 17.61 -9.93 -11.27
N HIS A 110 16.99 -10.98 -10.71
CA HIS A 110 15.60 -10.86 -10.25
C HIS A 110 15.52 -9.83 -9.10
N PRO A 111 14.58 -8.88 -9.13
CA PRO A 111 14.50 -7.81 -8.13
C PRO A 111 14.50 -8.31 -6.68
N ASP A 112 13.82 -9.43 -6.38
CA ASP A 112 13.76 -9.99 -5.02
C ASP A 112 15.11 -10.53 -4.51
N THR A 113 16.16 -10.60 -5.37
CA THR A 113 17.48 -11.14 -5.00
C THR A 113 18.57 -10.07 -4.85
N VAL A 114 18.24 -8.80 -5.12
CA VAL A 114 19.20 -7.71 -5.03
C VAL A 114 19.14 -6.98 -3.69
N THR A 115 20.29 -6.51 -3.22
CA THR A 115 20.43 -5.69 -2.01
C THR A 115 21.21 -4.43 -2.32
N TYR A 116 20.90 -3.34 -1.63
CA TYR A 116 21.64 -2.07 -1.78
C TYR A 116 22.71 -1.89 -0.70
N VAL A 117 22.83 -2.86 0.20
CA VAL A 117 23.81 -2.78 1.29
C VAL A 117 25.22 -2.91 0.74
N ASN A 118 26.06 -1.90 1.01
CA ASN A 118 27.45 -1.84 0.55
C ASN A 118 27.62 -1.96 -0.98
N GLU A 119 26.65 -1.46 -1.78
CA GLU A 119 26.75 -1.43 -3.24
C GLU A 119 26.84 0.02 -3.75
N PRO A 120 28.07 0.57 -3.88
CA PRO A 120 28.27 1.95 -4.31
C PRO A 120 27.69 2.27 -5.69
N LYS A 121 27.67 1.29 -6.59
CA LYS A 121 27.12 1.46 -7.96
C LYS A 121 25.65 1.84 -7.96
N VAL A 122 24.89 1.45 -6.94
CA VAL A 122 23.49 1.89 -6.80
C VAL A 122 23.45 3.39 -6.53
N GLY A 123 24.34 3.91 -5.65
CA GLY A 123 24.44 5.35 -5.39
C GLY A 123 24.91 6.15 -6.60
N GLU A 124 25.81 5.59 -7.42
CA GLU A 124 26.26 6.22 -8.66
C GLU A 124 25.17 6.25 -9.74
N PHE A 125 24.28 5.25 -9.74
CA PHE A 125 23.14 5.15 -10.66
C PHE A 125 22.02 6.12 -10.30
N MET A 126 21.76 6.37 -9.00
CA MET A 126 20.67 7.22 -8.50
C MET A 126 20.98 8.71 -8.61
#